data_7e1809568427d1e780712d17898c0f16
#
_entry.id   7e1809568427d1e780712d17898c0f16
#
_cell.length_a   1.000
_cell.length_b   1.000
_cell.length_c   1.000
_cell.angle_alpha   90.00
_cell.angle_beta   90.00
_cell.angle_gamma   90.00
#
_symmetry.space_group_name_H-M   'P 1'
#
loop_
_entity.id
_entity.type
_entity.pdbx_description
1 polymer ?
#
loop_
_entity_poly.entity_id
_entity_poly.type
_entity_poly.pdbx_seq_one_letter_code
_entity_poly.pdbx_strand_id
1 'polypeptide(L)'
;MTADPAPSAAAQEYVDAMARDRGYVLDYHKVMARYDLDVLRATNELVRAAYLAPRSLDRRTKELLFVLSLTVMRADRHHIQSHIRVALDLGVTPREILEAIEIALPEAGIVAFQAGLEAWRETVGAVGIEPNSIDGQGGSDTVE
;
A
#
# COMPACT_ATOMS: atom_id res chain seq x y z
N MET A 1 0.70 1.41 32.66
CA MET A 1 1.35 1.61 31.36
C MET A 1 1.91 3.01 31.31
N THR A 2 3.21 3.15 31.23
CA THR A 2 3.85 4.44 31.00
C THR A 2 3.63 4.84 29.54
N ALA A 3 3.26 6.10 29.30
CA ALA A 3 3.13 6.61 27.94
C ALA A 3 4.50 6.56 27.24
N ASP A 4 4.47 6.33 25.93
CA ASP A 4 5.69 6.40 25.11
C ASP A 4 6.39 7.76 25.29
N PRO A 5 7.74 7.78 25.30
CA PRO A 5 8.47 9.03 25.39
C PRO A 5 8.15 9.93 24.17
N ALA A 6 8.17 11.23 24.40
CA ALA A 6 8.05 12.18 23.29
C ALA A 6 9.22 11.98 22.31
N PRO A 7 9.00 12.09 20.99
CA PRO A 7 10.08 12.00 20.02
C PRO A 7 11.04 13.20 20.19
N SER A 8 12.34 12.98 19.95
CA SER A 8 13.28 14.08 19.81
C SER A 8 12.95 14.89 18.55
N ALA A 9 13.43 16.13 18.49
CA ALA A 9 13.25 16.97 17.29
C ALA A 9 13.80 16.29 16.03
N ALA A 10 14.97 15.65 16.14
CA ALA A 10 15.58 14.92 15.02
C ALA A 10 14.74 13.69 14.61
N ALA A 11 14.15 12.96 15.56
CA ALA A 11 13.27 11.84 15.26
C ALA A 11 11.98 12.29 14.55
N GLN A 12 11.37 13.37 15.02
CA GLN A 12 10.16 13.92 14.39
C GLN A 12 10.45 14.41 12.97
N GLU A 13 11.52 15.18 12.77
CA GLU A 13 11.93 15.66 11.45
C GLU A 13 12.18 14.50 10.48
N TYR A 14 12.81 13.43 10.95
CA TYR A 14 13.06 12.25 10.14
C TYR A 14 11.77 11.54 9.71
N VAL A 15 10.82 11.37 10.62
CA VAL A 15 9.49 10.78 10.32
C VAL A 15 8.72 11.65 9.31
N ASP A 16 8.77 12.97 9.48
CA ASP A 16 8.12 13.91 8.56
C ASP A 16 8.74 13.85 7.15
N ALA A 17 10.06 13.71 7.05
CA ALA A 17 10.75 13.50 5.78
C ALA A 17 10.33 12.17 5.12
N MET A 18 10.25 11.09 5.90
CA MET A 18 9.74 9.79 5.40
C MET A 18 8.32 9.91 4.85
N ALA A 19 7.44 10.63 5.54
CA ALA A 19 6.06 10.85 5.10
C ALA A 19 6.01 11.56 3.74
N ARG A 20 6.84 12.57 3.53
CA ARG A 20 6.94 13.27 2.25
C ARG A 20 7.45 12.38 1.12
N ASP A 21 8.47 11.58 1.40
CA ASP A 21 9.10 10.72 0.39
C ASP A 21 8.22 9.55 -0.05
N ARG A 22 7.51 8.94 0.90
CA ARG A 22 6.71 7.73 0.67
C ARG A 22 5.24 8.00 0.37
N GLY A 23 4.69 9.09 0.91
CA GLY A 23 3.27 9.39 0.92
C GLY A 23 2.52 8.80 2.12
N TYR A 24 3.20 8.13 3.04
CA TYR A 24 2.62 7.55 4.26
C TYR A 24 3.65 7.33 5.37
N VAL A 25 3.17 7.19 6.60
CA VAL A 25 3.93 6.71 7.76
C VAL A 25 3.07 5.71 8.53
N LEU A 26 3.65 4.59 8.92
CA LEU A 26 3.03 3.59 9.77
C LEU A 26 3.42 3.83 11.24
N ASP A 27 2.63 3.28 12.16
CA ASP A 27 2.86 3.49 13.59
C ASP A 27 4.22 2.96 14.04
N TYR A 28 4.69 1.83 13.48
CA TYR A 28 6.01 1.29 13.83
C TYR A 28 7.16 2.25 13.48
N HIS A 29 7.04 3.07 12.43
CA HIS A 29 8.03 4.09 12.11
C HIS A 29 8.15 5.11 13.25
N LYS A 30 7.02 5.53 13.81
CA LYS A 30 6.98 6.47 14.94
C LYS A 30 7.56 5.85 16.20
N VAL A 31 7.27 4.57 16.45
CA VAL A 31 7.82 3.82 17.57
C VAL A 31 9.35 3.70 17.41
N MET A 32 9.82 3.23 16.26
CA MET A 32 11.26 3.07 16.01
C MET A 32 12.01 4.40 16.06
N ALA A 33 11.41 5.49 15.59
CA ALA A 33 12.03 6.82 15.66
C ALA A 33 12.28 7.27 17.10
N ARG A 34 11.46 6.82 18.05
CA ARG A 34 11.63 7.14 19.48
C ARG A 34 12.64 6.23 20.19
N TYR A 35 12.66 4.97 19.81
CA TYR A 35 13.41 3.94 20.56
C TYR A 35 14.72 3.54 19.89
N ASP A 36 14.80 3.57 18.56
CA ASP A 36 15.99 3.20 17.80
C ASP A 36 16.01 3.85 16.41
N LEU A 37 16.33 5.14 16.40
CA LEU A 37 16.35 5.94 15.18
C LEU A 37 17.40 5.45 14.17
N ASP A 38 18.52 4.91 14.64
CA ASP A 38 19.59 4.47 13.74
C ASP A 38 19.20 3.21 12.96
N VAL A 39 18.54 2.26 13.60
CA VAL A 39 17.97 1.09 12.91
C VAL A 39 16.85 1.50 11.97
N LEU A 40 16.01 2.45 12.35
CA LEU A 40 15.01 2.99 11.43
C LEU A 40 15.64 3.62 10.18
N ARG A 41 16.71 4.39 10.35
CA ARG A 41 17.47 4.99 9.23
C ARG A 41 18.03 3.92 8.30
N ALA A 42 18.69 2.91 8.83
CA ALA A 42 19.24 1.81 8.05
C ALA A 42 18.15 1.05 7.26
N THR A 43 17.02 0.74 7.91
CA THR A 43 15.88 0.11 7.28
C THR A 43 15.29 1.00 6.18
N ASN A 44 15.17 2.30 6.43
CA ASN A 44 14.66 3.24 5.45
C ASN A 44 15.57 3.36 4.21
N GLU A 45 16.89 3.31 4.37
CA GLU A 45 17.82 3.31 3.23
C GLU A 45 17.62 2.07 2.37
N LEU A 46 17.43 0.90 2.97
CA LEU A 46 17.09 -0.32 2.24
C LEU A 46 15.80 -0.16 1.43
N VAL A 47 14.77 0.36 2.07
CA VAL A 47 13.46 0.57 1.44
C VAL A 47 13.55 1.62 0.33
N ARG A 48 14.31 2.71 0.54
CA ARG A 48 14.55 3.71 -0.52
C ARG A 48 15.19 3.09 -1.75
N ALA A 49 16.22 2.28 -1.57
CA ALA A 49 16.92 1.63 -2.67
C ALA A 49 16.04 0.65 -3.45
N ALA A 50 15.23 -0.14 -2.75
CA ALA A 50 14.38 -1.15 -3.38
C ALA A 50 13.07 -0.60 -3.95
N TYR A 51 12.48 0.38 -3.30
CA TYR A 51 11.11 0.81 -3.53
C TYR A 51 11.00 2.21 -4.13
N LEU A 52 11.66 3.23 -3.55
CA LEU A 52 11.49 4.62 -3.97
C LEU A 52 12.41 5.01 -5.12
N ALA A 53 13.61 4.47 -5.18
CA ALA A 53 14.57 4.80 -6.24
C ALA A 53 14.03 4.41 -7.61
N PRO A 54 14.24 5.25 -8.65
CA PRO A 54 13.89 4.90 -10.03
C PRO A 54 14.65 3.65 -10.48
N ARG A 55 13.91 2.66 -10.94
CA ARG A 55 14.44 1.38 -11.45
C ARG A 55 13.58 0.92 -12.63
N SER A 56 13.79 -0.34 -13.08
CA SER A 56 13.05 -0.90 -14.22
C SER A 56 11.54 -0.99 -13.99
N LEU A 57 11.10 -1.31 -12.76
CA LEU A 57 9.68 -1.24 -12.40
C LEU A 57 9.33 0.17 -11.95
N ASP A 58 8.28 0.74 -12.52
CA ASP A 58 7.77 2.03 -12.09
C ASP A 58 7.08 1.96 -10.72
N ARG A 59 6.82 3.11 -10.14
CA ARG A 59 6.21 3.23 -8.83
C ARG A 59 4.79 2.66 -8.78
N ARG A 60 4.00 2.84 -9.83
CA ARG A 60 2.63 2.32 -9.91
C ARG A 60 2.62 0.79 -9.84
N THR A 61 3.49 0.15 -10.62
CA THR A 61 3.64 -1.31 -10.59
C THR A 61 4.08 -1.80 -9.20
N LYS A 62 5.04 -1.13 -8.58
CA LYS A 62 5.49 -1.48 -7.23
C LYS A 62 4.37 -1.38 -6.19
N GLU A 63 3.50 -0.36 -6.28
CA GLU A 63 2.36 -0.25 -5.37
C GLU A 63 1.37 -1.40 -5.53
N LEU A 64 1.06 -1.81 -6.75
CA LEU A 64 0.20 -2.97 -7.00
C LEU A 64 0.80 -4.26 -6.42
N LEU A 65 2.12 -4.44 -6.57
CA LEU A 65 2.84 -5.58 -5.98
C LEU A 65 2.81 -5.53 -4.44
N PHE A 66 2.93 -4.36 -3.82
CA PHE A 66 2.77 -4.21 -2.38
C PHE A 66 1.35 -4.56 -1.93
N VAL A 67 0.33 -4.04 -2.60
CA VAL A 67 -1.07 -4.34 -2.26
C VAL A 67 -1.33 -5.84 -2.34
N LEU A 68 -0.88 -6.51 -3.41
CA LEU A 68 -1.00 -7.97 -3.55
C LEU A 68 -0.26 -8.71 -2.43
N SER A 69 1.02 -8.41 -2.23
CA SER A 69 1.85 -9.14 -1.26
C SER A 69 1.35 -8.94 0.18
N LEU A 70 0.94 -7.75 0.55
CA LEU A 70 0.37 -7.46 1.85
C LEU A 70 -0.99 -8.17 2.05
N THR A 71 -1.79 -8.27 0.99
CA THR A 71 -3.04 -9.05 1.00
C THR A 71 -2.75 -10.53 1.25
N VAL A 72 -1.81 -11.12 0.51
CA VAL A 72 -1.41 -12.53 0.67
C VAL A 72 -0.91 -12.81 2.09
N MET A 73 -0.13 -11.89 2.65
CA MET A 73 0.37 -11.99 4.03
C MET A 73 -0.68 -11.67 5.09
N ARG A 74 -1.86 -11.23 4.72
CA ARG A 74 -2.91 -10.75 5.64
C ARG A 74 -2.38 -9.69 6.60
N ALA A 75 -1.65 -8.73 6.05
CA ALA A 75 -1.08 -7.64 6.80
C ALA A 75 -2.15 -6.78 7.47
N ASP A 76 -1.72 -5.96 8.42
CA ASP A 76 -2.61 -4.99 9.07
C ASP A 76 -3.34 -4.14 8.03
N ARG A 77 -4.63 -3.88 8.29
CA ARG A 77 -5.52 -3.15 7.36
C ARG A 77 -4.97 -1.78 7.00
N HIS A 78 -4.45 -1.04 7.98
CA HIS A 78 -3.89 0.29 7.72
C HIS A 78 -2.66 0.24 6.82
N HIS A 79 -1.86 -0.82 6.92
CA HIS A 79 -0.72 -1.02 6.05
C HIS A 79 -1.16 -1.21 4.59
N ILE A 80 -2.13 -2.12 4.35
CA ILE A 80 -2.70 -2.32 3.00
C ILE A 80 -3.31 -1.02 2.48
N GLN A 81 -4.12 -0.33 3.28
CA GLN A 81 -4.75 0.95 2.90
C GLN A 81 -3.74 2.03 2.55
N SER A 82 -2.58 2.07 3.24
CA SER A 82 -1.53 3.04 2.93
C SER A 82 -1.02 2.89 1.50
N HIS A 83 -0.77 1.67 1.05
CA HIS A 83 -0.35 1.40 -0.31
C HIS A 83 -1.47 1.60 -1.35
N ILE A 84 -2.72 1.30 -0.99
CA ILE A 84 -3.88 1.60 -1.85
C ILE A 84 -3.98 3.11 -2.10
N ARG A 85 -3.84 3.94 -1.05
CA ARG A 85 -3.88 5.41 -1.19
C ARG A 85 -2.77 5.92 -2.08
N VAL A 86 -1.54 5.47 -1.88
CA VAL A 86 -0.41 5.86 -2.72
C VAL A 86 -0.64 5.44 -4.17
N ALA A 87 -1.15 4.23 -4.42
CA ALA A 87 -1.50 3.78 -5.76
C ALA A 87 -2.53 4.71 -6.42
N LEU A 88 -3.60 5.07 -5.71
CA LEU A 88 -4.62 6.01 -6.19
C LEU A 88 -4.01 7.38 -6.50
N ASP A 89 -3.15 7.91 -5.64
CA ASP A 89 -2.46 9.20 -5.82
C ASP A 89 -1.54 9.19 -7.05
N LEU A 90 -1.00 8.03 -7.41
CA LEU A 90 -0.20 7.81 -8.61
C LEU A 90 -1.05 7.56 -9.88
N GLY A 91 -2.38 7.60 -9.79
CA GLY A 91 -3.28 7.41 -10.89
C GLY A 91 -3.57 5.95 -11.26
N VAL A 92 -3.27 5.00 -10.37
CA VAL A 92 -3.77 3.63 -10.50
C VAL A 92 -5.27 3.64 -10.23
N THR A 93 -6.04 3.01 -11.09
CA THR A 93 -7.49 2.99 -10.92
C THR A 93 -7.92 2.04 -9.80
N PRO A 94 -9.04 2.32 -9.14
CA PRO A 94 -9.60 1.39 -8.16
C PRO A 94 -9.82 -0.02 -8.71
N ARG A 95 -10.17 -0.15 -9.99
CA ARG A 95 -10.35 -1.45 -10.65
C ARG A 95 -9.02 -2.21 -10.77
N GLU A 96 -7.95 -1.55 -11.22
CA GLU A 96 -6.62 -2.16 -11.28
C GLU A 96 -6.15 -2.63 -9.90
N ILE A 97 -6.44 -1.86 -8.85
CA ILE A 97 -6.10 -2.26 -7.47
C ILE A 97 -6.90 -3.50 -7.05
N LEU A 98 -8.22 -3.54 -7.36
CA LEU A 98 -9.04 -4.70 -7.05
C LEU A 98 -8.54 -5.95 -7.78
N GLU A 99 -8.21 -5.84 -9.06
CA GLU A 99 -7.68 -6.94 -9.85
C GLU A 99 -6.34 -7.46 -9.31
N ALA A 100 -5.47 -6.58 -8.79
CA ALA A 100 -4.26 -7.00 -8.10
C ALA A 100 -4.58 -7.79 -6.82
N ILE A 101 -5.58 -7.38 -6.05
CA ILE A 101 -6.05 -8.08 -4.85
C ILE A 101 -6.65 -9.46 -5.23
N GLU A 102 -7.37 -9.53 -6.34
CA GLU A 102 -7.99 -10.77 -6.84
C GLU A 102 -6.96 -11.86 -7.17
N ILE A 103 -5.72 -11.51 -7.50
CA ILE A 103 -4.63 -12.47 -7.67
C ILE A 103 -4.36 -13.27 -6.38
N ALA A 104 -4.68 -12.73 -5.22
CA ALA A 104 -4.58 -13.46 -3.96
C ALA A 104 -5.52 -14.68 -3.89
N LEU A 105 -6.61 -14.73 -4.67
CA LEU A 105 -7.54 -15.88 -4.67
C LEU A 105 -6.86 -17.18 -5.10
N PRO A 106 -6.25 -17.27 -6.30
CA PRO A 106 -5.54 -18.49 -6.69
C PRO A 106 -4.24 -18.71 -5.91
N GLU A 107 -3.62 -17.67 -5.39
CA GLU A 107 -2.31 -17.73 -4.73
C GLU A 107 -2.41 -18.15 -3.25
N ALA A 108 -3.37 -17.59 -2.50
CA ALA A 108 -3.44 -17.72 -1.06
C ALA A 108 -4.86 -18.03 -0.51
N GLY A 109 -5.87 -18.04 -1.37
CA GLY A 109 -7.25 -18.37 -1.02
C GLY A 109 -8.08 -17.21 -0.47
N ILE A 110 -9.34 -17.51 -0.20
CA ILE A 110 -10.38 -16.53 0.17
C ILE A 110 -10.04 -15.76 1.44
N VAL A 111 -9.46 -16.39 2.45
CA VAL A 111 -9.17 -15.72 3.73
C VAL A 111 -8.14 -14.60 3.56
N ALA A 112 -7.11 -14.82 2.76
CA ALA A 112 -6.14 -13.79 2.44
C ALA A 112 -6.77 -12.69 1.58
N PHE A 113 -7.51 -13.07 0.55
CA PHE A 113 -8.23 -12.14 -0.33
C PHE A 113 -9.13 -11.17 0.45
N GLN A 114 -9.88 -11.66 1.43
CA GLN A 114 -10.78 -10.82 2.24
C GLN A 114 -10.06 -9.67 2.93
N ALA A 115 -8.82 -9.86 3.39
CA ALA A 115 -8.03 -8.80 4.03
C ALA A 115 -7.80 -7.61 3.06
N GLY A 116 -7.40 -7.91 1.83
CA GLY A 116 -7.23 -6.89 0.79
C GLY A 116 -8.55 -6.25 0.35
N LEU A 117 -9.59 -7.08 0.16
CA LEU A 117 -10.91 -6.62 -0.27
C LEU A 117 -11.53 -5.63 0.73
N GLU A 118 -11.45 -5.90 2.03
CA GLU A 118 -11.96 -5.00 3.05
C GLU A 118 -11.18 -3.69 3.09
N ALA A 119 -9.84 -3.75 3.03
CA ALA A 119 -9.01 -2.56 2.96
C ALA A 119 -9.33 -1.71 1.73
N TRP A 120 -9.52 -2.36 0.57
CA TRP A 120 -9.90 -1.71 -0.68
C TRP A 120 -11.28 -1.05 -0.56
N ARG A 121 -12.30 -1.78 -0.10
CA ARG A 121 -13.67 -1.28 0.05
C ARG A 121 -13.73 -0.02 0.93
N GLU A 122 -13.04 -0.03 2.05
CA GLU A 122 -13.03 1.11 2.96
C GLU A 122 -12.29 2.32 2.38
N THR A 123 -11.19 2.09 1.67
CA THR A 123 -10.39 3.17 1.08
C THR A 123 -11.07 3.76 -0.15
N VAL A 124 -11.59 2.91 -1.02
CA VAL A 124 -12.19 3.29 -2.30
C VAL A 124 -13.63 3.75 -2.14
N GLY A 125 -14.37 3.24 -1.15
CA GLY A 125 -15.72 3.73 -0.84
C GLY A 125 -15.77 5.23 -0.57
N ALA A 126 -14.65 5.83 -0.18
CA ALA A 126 -14.50 7.27 -0.02
C ALA A 126 -14.34 8.05 -1.34
N VAL A 127 -14.04 7.38 -2.46
CA VAL A 127 -13.86 7.99 -3.79
C VAL A 127 -14.99 7.67 -4.77
N GLY A 128 -16.02 6.93 -4.35
CA GLY A 128 -17.26 6.73 -5.10
C GLY A 128 -17.12 5.93 -6.39
N ILE A 129 -16.90 4.62 -6.27
CA ILE A 129 -16.94 3.72 -7.42
C ILE A 129 -18.35 3.18 -7.59
N GLU A 130 -18.84 3.25 -8.82
CA GLU A 130 -20.08 2.57 -9.19
C GLU A 130 -19.88 1.04 -9.11
N PRO A 131 -20.76 0.32 -8.38
CA PRO A 131 -20.75 -1.14 -8.38
C PRO A 131 -20.92 -1.67 -9.81
N ASN A 132 -20.12 -2.66 -10.17
CA ASN A 132 -20.21 -3.35 -11.48
C ASN A 132 -20.00 -2.47 -12.72
N SER A 133 -19.38 -1.30 -12.61
CA SER A 133 -18.88 -0.62 -13.81
C SER A 133 -17.73 -1.45 -14.41
N ILE A 134 -18.10 -2.44 -15.21
CA ILE A 134 -17.19 -3.13 -16.08
C ILE A 134 -17.09 -2.28 -17.35
N ASP A 135 -16.13 -1.41 -17.42
CA ASP A 135 -15.68 -0.86 -18.69
C ASP A 135 -14.85 -1.94 -19.38
N GLY A 136 -15.55 -2.93 -19.88
CA GLY A 136 -15.00 -4.00 -20.66
C GLY A 136 -15.91 -4.21 -21.86
N GLN A 137 -15.55 -3.63 -22.95
CA GLN A 137 -16.10 -3.99 -24.25
C GLN A 137 -16.03 -5.50 -24.41
N GLY A 138 -17.19 -6.13 -24.39
CA GLY A 138 -17.38 -7.41 -25.02
C GLY A 138 -17.06 -7.25 -26.50
N GLY A 139 -15.85 -7.61 -26.89
CA GLY A 139 -15.55 -7.83 -28.30
C GLY A 139 -16.47 -8.95 -28.76
N SER A 140 -17.44 -8.61 -29.59
CA SER A 140 -18.22 -9.57 -30.35
C SER A 140 -17.29 -10.14 -31.43
N ASP A 141 -16.64 -11.25 -31.11
CA ASP A 141 -16.13 -12.14 -32.15
C ASP A 141 -17.30 -12.96 -32.67
N THR A 142 -18.00 -12.39 -33.63
CA THR A 142 -18.80 -13.19 -34.55
C THR A 142 -17.83 -13.95 -35.47
N VAL A 143 -17.66 -15.22 -35.16
CA VAL A 143 -17.04 -16.17 -36.11
C VAL A 143 -18.16 -16.59 -37.06
N GLU A 144 -18.08 -16.16 -38.32
CA GLU A 144 -18.68 -16.86 -39.46
C GLU A 144 -17.83 -18.05 -39.87
#